data_4f9507e6f481c61df37241230c6e8f1a
#
_entry.id   4f9507e6f481c61df37241230c6e8f1a
#
_cell.length_a   1.000
_cell.length_b   1.000
_cell.length_c   1.000
_cell.angle_alpha   90.00
_cell.angle_beta   90.00
_cell.angle_gamma   90.00
#
_symmetry.space_group_name_H-M   'P 1'
#
loop_
_entity.id
_entity.type
_entity.pdbx_description
1 polymer ?
#
loop_
_entity_poly.entity_id
_entity_poly.type
_entity_poly.pdbx_seq_one_letter_code
_entity_poly.pdbx_strand_id
1 'polypeptide(L)'
;MQTVQALLSIMKTVIPILALALLSFRGYTQSFCPSTEEQELARLIMVYRLEKGLPPIAISEKLTRVAQLHIKDLDAHFDPANRDGCNMHTWSAQGAWTPCCYTRDHKQADCMWNKPREIADFDTDGFEIAGFGSAGLNPQQALDMWKTSAGHNAVMINEGIWKSKTWQSVGIGIGKRFAVVWFADRADDVNCR
;
A
#
# COMPACT_ATOMS: atom_id res chain seq x y z
N MET A 1 -43.04 81.92 13.96
CA MET A 1 -43.64 81.28 12.79
C MET A 1 -42.71 80.12 12.40
N GLN A 2 -43.27 78.91 12.57
CA GLN A 2 -42.89 77.59 12.12
C GLN A 2 -41.51 77.08 12.45
N THR A 3 -41.54 76.26 13.53
CA THR A 3 -40.56 75.33 13.99
C THR A 3 -40.48 74.12 13.08
N VAL A 4 -39.28 73.82 12.60
CA VAL A 4 -38.99 72.57 11.90
C VAL A 4 -38.36 71.60 12.88
N GLN A 5 -39.13 70.60 13.31
CA GLN A 5 -38.66 69.50 14.12
C GLN A 5 -37.81 68.56 13.25
N ALA A 6 -36.56 68.40 13.58
CA ALA A 6 -35.68 67.38 13.02
C ALA A 6 -35.96 66.01 13.70
N LEU A 7 -36.54 65.09 12.96
CA LEU A 7 -36.69 63.70 13.39
C LEU A 7 -35.33 62.99 13.26
N LEU A 8 -34.68 62.71 14.42
CA LEU A 8 -33.56 61.78 14.47
C LEU A 8 -34.10 60.33 14.34
N SER A 9 -33.89 59.78 13.17
CA SER A 9 -34.10 58.35 12.92
C SER A 9 -32.90 57.56 13.42
N ILE A 10 -33.10 56.82 14.50
CA ILE A 10 -32.10 55.91 15.02
C ILE A 10 -32.11 54.65 14.16
N MET A 11 -31.18 54.58 13.20
CA MET A 11 -30.93 53.34 12.46
C MET A 11 -30.22 52.35 13.40
N LYS A 12 -30.94 51.35 13.88
CA LYS A 12 -30.41 50.18 14.55
C LYS A 12 -29.71 49.29 13.51
N THR A 13 -28.43 49.38 13.42
CA THR A 13 -27.61 48.47 12.62
C THR A 13 -27.62 47.10 13.29
N VAL A 14 -28.40 46.16 12.76
CA VAL A 14 -28.37 44.77 13.10
C VAL A 14 -27.15 44.17 12.38
N ILE A 15 -26.09 43.91 13.11
CA ILE A 15 -24.94 43.15 12.60
C ILE A 15 -25.35 41.68 12.63
N PRO A 16 -25.46 40.98 11.50
CA PRO A 16 -25.64 39.54 11.51
C PRO A 16 -24.34 38.89 11.99
N ILE A 17 -24.41 38.26 13.16
CA ILE A 17 -23.34 37.38 13.64
C ILE A 17 -23.34 36.16 12.74
N LEU A 18 -22.46 36.19 11.73
CA LEU A 18 -22.16 35.03 10.89
C LEU A 18 -21.41 34.02 11.76
N ALA A 19 -22.16 33.10 12.39
CA ALA A 19 -21.57 31.98 13.09
C ALA A 19 -20.87 31.10 12.07
N LEU A 20 -19.55 31.29 11.92
CA LEU A 20 -18.69 30.45 11.12
C LEU A 20 -18.61 29.08 11.83
N ALA A 21 -19.51 28.16 11.47
CA ALA A 21 -19.43 26.78 11.91
C ALA A 21 -18.17 26.18 11.29
N LEU A 22 -17.07 26.14 12.03
CA LEU A 22 -15.89 25.36 11.74
C LEU A 22 -16.28 23.88 11.79
N LEU A 23 -16.79 23.38 10.66
CA LEU A 23 -16.90 21.94 10.42
C LEU A 23 -15.48 21.39 10.43
N SER A 24 -15.07 20.91 11.61
CA SER A 24 -13.88 20.09 11.74
C SER A 24 -14.11 18.83 10.92
N PHE A 25 -13.73 18.84 9.64
CA PHE A 25 -13.57 17.63 8.86
C PHE A 25 -12.51 16.79 9.56
N ARG A 26 -12.93 15.91 10.46
CA ARG A 26 -12.10 14.79 10.84
C ARG A 26 -11.96 13.95 9.58
N GLY A 27 -10.90 14.20 8.84
CA GLY A 27 -10.49 13.29 7.78
C GLY A 27 -10.31 11.92 8.43
N TYR A 28 -11.19 10.99 8.12
CA TYR A 28 -10.94 9.59 8.39
C TYR A 28 -9.72 9.22 7.57
N THR A 29 -8.54 9.19 8.18
CA THR A 29 -7.38 8.57 7.57
C THR A 29 -7.74 7.11 7.39
N GLN A 30 -7.88 6.68 6.14
CA GLN A 30 -8.11 5.27 5.84
C GLN A 30 -6.93 4.48 6.41
N SER A 31 -7.17 3.61 7.37
CA SER A 31 -6.17 2.68 7.88
C SER A 31 -5.95 1.58 6.84
N PHE A 32 -4.70 1.31 6.55
CA PHE A 32 -4.26 0.24 5.64
C PHE A 32 -3.79 -1.00 6.40
N CYS A 33 -4.38 -1.27 7.54
CA CYS A 33 -4.09 -2.50 8.26
C CYS A 33 -4.58 -3.73 7.50
N PRO A 34 -3.87 -4.87 7.64
CA PRO A 34 -4.22 -6.09 6.90
C PRO A 34 -5.61 -6.61 7.26
N SER A 35 -6.35 -7.06 6.27
CA SER A 35 -7.55 -7.88 6.41
C SER A 35 -7.25 -9.22 7.09
N THR A 36 -8.27 -9.98 7.44
CA THR A 36 -8.09 -11.33 8.04
C THR A 36 -7.31 -12.27 7.12
N GLU A 37 -7.54 -12.23 5.80
CA GLU A 37 -6.80 -13.06 4.84
C GLU A 37 -5.34 -12.61 4.69
N GLU A 38 -5.09 -11.30 4.68
CA GLU A 38 -3.74 -10.74 4.66
C GLU A 38 -2.97 -11.06 5.94
N GLN A 39 -3.63 -11.04 7.11
CA GLN A 39 -3.04 -11.46 8.39
C GLN A 39 -2.67 -12.95 8.37
N GLU A 40 -3.54 -13.80 7.81
CA GLU A 40 -3.24 -15.23 7.68
C GLU A 40 -2.05 -15.46 6.74
N LEU A 41 -1.97 -14.76 5.61
CA LEU A 41 -0.82 -14.86 4.71
C LEU A 41 0.47 -14.41 5.40
N ALA A 42 0.43 -13.30 6.15
CA ALA A 42 1.57 -12.84 6.94
C ALA A 42 2.00 -13.92 7.96
N ARG A 43 1.05 -14.47 8.70
CA ARG A 43 1.30 -15.53 9.70
C ARG A 43 1.98 -16.76 9.07
N LEU A 44 1.48 -17.22 7.94
CA LEU A 44 2.02 -18.36 7.20
C LEU A 44 3.47 -18.11 6.75
N ILE A 45 3.75 -16.93 6.23
CA ILE A 45 5.12 -16.53 5.84
C ILE A 45 6.03 -16.50 7.08
N MET A 46 5.57 -15.96 8.21
CA MET A 46 6.38 -15.89 9.43
C MET A 46 6.66 -17.28 10.00
N VAL A 47 5.70 -18.21 9.97
CA VAL A 47 5.90 -19.61 10.36
C VAL A 47 6.97 -20.25 9.45
N TYR A 48 6.85 -20.07 8.14
CA TYR A 48 7.85 -20.60 7.20
C TYR A 48 9.26 -20.03 7.45
N ARG A 49 9.38 -18.74 7.74
CA ARG A 49 10.65 -18.11 8.10
C ARG A 49 11.25 -18.73 9.39
N LEU A 50 10.41 -18.93 10.40
CA LEU A 50 10.83 -19.58 11.66
C LEU A 50 11.34 -21.02 11.42
N GLU A 51 10.70 -21.79 10.55
CA GLU A 51 11.16 -23.12 10.12
C GLU A 51 12.54 -23.07 9.45
N LYS A 52 12.90 -21.93 8.85
CA LYS A 52 14.23 -21.67 8.26
C LYS A 52 15.23 -21.04 9.23
N GLY A 53 14.86 -20.91 10.51
CA GLY A 53 15.72 -20.31 11.53
C GLY A 53 15.84 -18.78 11.43
N LEU A 54 14.91 -18.12 10.72
CA LEU A 54 14.89 -16.67 10.54
C LEU A 54 13.89 -16.01 11.49
N PRO A 55 14.14 -14.78 11.97
CA PRO A 55 13.20 -14.08 12.81
C PRO A 55 11.94 -13.69 12.03
N PRO A 56 10.79 -13.52 12.73
CA PRO A 56 9.60 -12.93 12.15
C PRO A 56 9.87 -11.46 11.76
N ILE A 57 9.09 -10.95 10.81
CA ILE A 57 9.15 -9.57 10.32
C ILE A 57 7.91 -8.84 10.80
N ALA A 58 8.05 -7.60 11.26
CA ALA A 58 6.92 -6.77 11.68
C ALA A 58 6.05 -6.37 10.48
N ILE A 59 4.72 -6.40 10.65
CA ILE A 59 3.79 -5.89 9.64
C ILE A 59 3.84 -4.36 9.66
N SER A 60 4.02 -3.76 8.48
CA SER A 60 4.05 -2.33 8.23
C SER A 60 2.73 -1.86 7.65
N GLU A 61 2.12 -0.82 8.22
CA GLU A 61 0.95 -0.16 7.62
C GLU A 61 1.32 0.49 6.29
N LYS A 62 2.48 1.13 6.20
CA LYS A 62 2.97 1.80 5.00
C LYS A 62 3.16 0.83 3.85
N LEU A 63 3.84 -0.30 4.08
CA LEU A 63 3.99 -1.33 3.04
C LEU A 63 2.68 -2.05 2.72
N THR A 64 1.80 -2.26 3.69
CA THR A 64 0.47 -2.83 3.44
C THR A 64 -0.37 -1.91 2.57
N ARG A 65 -0.27 -0.58 2.77
CA ARG A 65 -0.88 0.40 1.86
C ARG A 65 -0.38 0.23 0.42
N VAL A 66 0.93 0.10 0.22
CA VAL A 66 1.51 -0.15 -1.12
C VAL A 66 0.95 -1.44 -1.70
N ALA A 67 0.99 -2.53 -0.92
CA ALA A 67 0.51 -3.84 -1.35
C ALA A 67 -0.98 -3.85 -1.73
N GLN A 68 -1.85 -3.27 -0.90
CA GLN A 68 -3.29 -3.22 -1.16
C GLN A 68 -3.65 -2.33 -2.36
N LEU A 69 -2.92 -1.24 -2.58
CA LEU A 69 -3.10 -0.41 -3.77
C LEU A 69 -2.63 -1.13 -5.02
N HIS A 70 -1.51 -1.87 -4.95
CA HIS A 70 -1.04 -2.69 -6.07
C HIS A 70 -2.02 -3.81 -6.43
N ILE A 71 -2.59 -4.49 -5.44
CA ILE A 71 -3.65 -5.49 -5.67
C ILE A 71 -4.85 -4.88 -6.41
N LYS A 72 -5.31 -3.70 -6.00
CA LYS A 72 -6.41 -3.01 -6.69
C LYS A 72 -6.07 -2.67 -8.13
N ASP A 73 -4.84 -2.24 -8.38
CA ASP A 73 -4.35 -1.93 -9.72
C ASP A 73 -4.25 -3.19 -10.58
N LEU A 74 -3.65 -4.27 -10.07
CA LEU A 74 -3.53 -5.55 -10.78
C LEU A 74 -4.91 -6.16 -11.11
N ASP A 75 -5.83 -6.19 -10.15
CA ASP A 75 -7.16 -6.75 -10.37
C ASP A 75 -7.98 -5.96 -11.41
N ALA A 76 -7.74 -4.65 -11.53
CA ALA A 76 -8.47 -3.78 -12.44
C ALA A 76 -7.80 -3.63 -13.82
N HIS A 77 -6.49 -3.67 -13.90
CA HIS A 77 -5.77 -3.19 -15.08
C HIS A 77 -4.70 -4.15 -15.63
N PHE A 78 -4.34 -5.22 -14.92
CA PHE A 78 -3.35 -6.17 -15.40
C PHE A 78 -4.01 -7.42 -16.01
N ASP A 79 -3.73 -7.68 -17.26
CA ASP A 79 -4.13 -8.93 -17.94
C ASP A 79 -2.96 -9.91 -18.00
N PRO A 80 -3.00 -11.02 -17.24
CA PRO A 80 -1.95 -12.04 -17.26
C PRO A 80 -1.77 -12.72 -18.63
N ALA A 81 -2.74 -12.63 -19.53
CA ALA A 81 -2.66 -13.14 -20.89
C ALA A 81 -1.93 -12.17 -21.84
N ASN A 82 -1.80 -10.91 -21.47
CA ASN A 82 -1.10 -9.94 -22.28
C ASN A 82 0.40 -10.26 -22.37
N ARG A 83 0.97 -10.13 -23.57
CA ARG A 83 2.36 -10.47 -23.90
C ARG A 83 3.19 -9.25 -24.28
N ASP A 84 2.83 -8.06 -23.81
CA ASP A 84 3.56 -6.80 -24.06
C ASP A 84 4.94 -6.73 -23.38
N GLY A 85 5.30 -7.75 -22.60
CA GLY A 85 6.59 -7.86 -21.90
C GLY A 85 6.57 -7.41 -20.45
N CYS A 86 5.52 -6.72 -20.00
CA CYS A 86 5.36 -6.32 -18.61
C CYS A 86 4.87 -7.52 -17.77
N ASN A 87 5.36 -7.63 -16.54
CA ASN A 87 4.94 -8.68 -15.60
C ASN A 87 4.12 -8.11 -14.43
N MET A 88 3.79 -8.94 -13.43
CA MET A 88 2.94 -8.58 -12.29
C MET A 88 3.53 -7.54 -11.33
N HIS A 89 4.77 -7.11 -11.50
CA HIS A 89 5.34 -5.99 -10.74
C HIS A 89 5.06 -4.63 -11.42
N THR A 90 4.28 -4.63 -12.48
CA THR A 90 3.87 -3.46 -13.27
C THR A 90 2.80 -2.66 -12.54
N TRP A 91 2.87 -1.33 -12.65
CA TRP A 91 1.86 -0.41 -12.16
C TRP A 91 1.23 0.33 -13.34
N SER A 92 -0.10 0.36 -13.42
CA SER A 92 -0.82 1.04 -14.50
C SER A 92 -0.72 2.56 -14.38
N ALA A 93 -1.19 3.26 -15.43
CA ALA A 93 -1.30 4.73 -15.42
C ALA A 93 -2.63 5.23 -14.78
N GLN A 94 -3.36 4.38 -14.06
CA GLN A 94 -4.71 4.69 -13.59
C GLN A 94 -4.78 5.08 -12.10
N GLY A 95 -3.63 5.18 -11.42
CA GLY A 95 -3.56 5.54 -10.02
C GLY A 95 -2.73 6.80 -9.76
N ALA A 96 -2.68 7.22 -8.49
CA ALA A 96 -1.87 8.35 -8.03
C ALA A 96 -0.42 7.92 -7.77
N TRP A 97 0.21 7.34 -8.76
CA TRP A 97 1.59 6.87 -8.78
C TRP A 97 2.19 6.98 -10.18
N THR A 98 3.51 6.90 -10.29
CA THR A 98 4.21 6.82 -11.57
C THR A 98 3.98 5.45 -12.20
N PRO A 99 3.48 5.37 -13.44
CA PRO A 99 3.32 4.09 -14.13
C PRO A 99 4.67 3.40 -14.36
N CYS A 100 4.65 2.08 -14.35
CA CYS A 100 5.85 1.27 -14.46
C CYS A 100 5.56 -0.04 -15.19
N CYS A 101 6.16 -0.25 -16.35
CA CYS A 101 6.20 -1.57 -16.99
C CYS A 101 7.42 -2.33 -16.47
N TYR A 102 7.23 -3.28 -15.59
CA TYR A 102 8.33 -4.10 -15.08
C TYR A 102 8.58 -5.30 -15.97
N THR A 103 9.79 -5.40 -16.49
CA THR A 103 10.20 -6.45 -17.44
C THR A 103 11.08 -7.52 -16.79
N ARG A 104 11.20 -8.70 -17.44
CA ARG A 104 11.96 -9.84 -16.91
C ARG A 104 13.47 -9.60 -16.78
N ASP A 105 14.00 -8.63 -17.50
CA ASP A 105 15.41 -8.27 -17.45
C ASP A 105 15.77 -7.33 -16.28
N HIS A 106 14.77 -6.99 -15.45
CA HIS A 106 14.88 -6.15 -14.25
C HIS A 106 15.42 -4.73 -14.49
N LYS A 107 15.47 -4.26 -15.74
CA LYS A 107 15.96 -2.89 -16.04
C LYS A 107 15.08 -1.79 -15.45
N GLN A 108 13.83 -2.10 -15.15
CA GLN A 108 12.87 -1.17 -14.55
C GLN A 108 12.70 -1.40 -13.03
N ALA A 109 13.68 -2.04 -12.38
CA ALA A 109 13.58 -2.39 -10.95
C ALA A 109 13.36 -1.16 -10.07
N ASP A 110 14.05 -0.05 -10.35
CA ASP A 110 13.95 1.18 -9.58
C ASP A 110 12.54 1.74 -9.52
N CYS A 111 11.74 1.58 -10.60
CA CYS A 111 10.37 2.08 -10.60
C CYS A 111 9.45 1.31 -9.65
N MET A 112 9.71 0.01 -9.42
CA MET A 112 9.03 -0.79 -8.41
C MET A 112 9.59 -0.47 -7.01
N TRP A 113 10.91 -0.50 -6.85
CA TRP A 113 11.55 -0.31 -5.54
C TRP A 113 11.21 1.03 -4.89
N ASN A 114 10.95 2.06 -5.70
CA ASN A 114 10.58 3.40 -5.22
C ASN A 114 9.13 3.53 -4.74
N LYS A 115 8.27 2.53 -4.94
CA LYS A 115 6.84 2.63 -4.59
C LYS A 115 6.55 2.92 -3.11
N PRO A 116 7.31 2.41 -2.12
CA PRO A 116 7.10 2.81 -0.73
C PRO A 116 7.30 4.32 -0.49
N ARG A 117 8.30 4.95 -1.12
CA ARG A 117 8.52 6.41 -1.02
C ARG A 117 7.37 7.17 -1.68
N GLU A 118 7.01 6.78 -2.88
CA GLU A 118 6.01 7.48 -3.70
C GLU A 118 4.60 7.39 -3.09
N ILE A 119 4.21 6.21 -2.60
CA ILE A 119 2.82 5.92 -2.22
C ILE A 119 2.57 6.13 -0.73
N ALA A 120 3.55 5.82 0.12
CA ALA A 120 3.36 5.74 1.55
C ALA A 120 4.28 6.66 2.36
N ASP A 121 5.03 7.54 1.71
CA ASP A 121 6.05 8.39 2.36
C ASP A 121 6.95 7.56 3.29
N PHE A 122 7.36 6.39 2.81
CA PHE A 122 8.23 5.48 3.52
C PHE A 122 9.59 5.43 2.82
N ASP A 123 10.57 6.15 3.37
CA ASP A 123 11.88 6.34 2.76
C ASP A 123 12.73 5.06 2.80
N THR A 124 12.36 4.10 1.98
CA THR A 124 13.07 2.83 1.78
C THR A 124 12.80 2.28 0.39
N ASP A 125 13.67 1.40 -0.08
CA ASP A 125 13.34 0.55 -1.22
C ASP A 125 12.37 -0.55 -0.76
N GLY A 126 11.40 -0.87 -1.64
CA GLY A 126 10.52 -2.01 -1.44
C GLY A 126 10.81 -3.13 -2.43
N PHE A 127 10.78 -4.37 -1.95
CA PHE A 127 11.03 -5.55 -2.76
C PHE A 127 9.80 -6.44 -2.73
N GLU A 128 9.28 -6.76 -3.91
CA GLU A 128 8.00 -7.42 -4.03
C GLU A 128 8.14 -8.86 -4.54
N ILE A 129 7.32 -9.73 -3.96
CA ILE A 129 6.93 -11.00 -4.59
C ILE A 129 5.46 -10.92 -4.96
N ALA A 130 5.10 -11.42 -6.15
CA ALA A 130 3.75 -11.39 -6.67
C ALA A 130 3.31 -12.78 -7.13
N GLY A 131 2.00 -13.07 -7.03
CA GLY A 131 1.42 -14.32 -7.45
C GLY A 131 0.05 -14.13 -8.11
N PHE A 132 -0.28 -15.03 -9.04
CA PHE A 132 -1.55 -15.04 -9.77
C PHE A 132 -2.19 -16.42 -9.76
N GLY A 133 -3.49 -16.48 -9.45
CA GLY A 133 -4.34 -17.66 -9.60
C GLY A 133 -5.56 -17.37 -10.45
N SER A 134 -5.72 -18.07 -11.59
CA SER A 134 -6.83 -17.86 -12.50
C SER A 134 -8.21 -18.11 -11.86
N ALA A 135 -8.29 -19.01 -10.90
CA ALA A 135 -9.49 -19.34 -10.12
C ALA A 135 -9.56 -18.61 -8.76
N GLY A 136 -8.63 -17.72 -8.49
CA GLY A 136 -8.43 -17.07 -7.20
C GLY A 136 -7.20 -17.60 -6.47
N LEU A 137 -6.76 -16.86 -5.45
CA LEU A 137 -5.68 -17.26 -4.55
C LEU A 137 -6.14 -17.10 -3.10
N ASN A 138 -5.98 -18.16 -2.31
CA ASN A 138 -6.03 -18.04 -0.86
C ASN A 138 -4.61 -17.94 -0.25
N PRO A 139 -4.48 -17.57 1.04
CA PRO A 139 -3.18 -17.40 1.68
C PRO A 139 -2.24 -18.60 1.57
N GLN A 140 -2.74 -19.83 1.75
CA GLN A 140 -1.93 -21.03 1.66
C GLN A 140 -1.44 -21.29 0.24
N GLN A 141 -2.32 -21.11 -0.76
CA GLN A 141 -1.96 -21.28 -2.17
C GLN A 141 -0.88 -20.27 -2.61
N ALA A 142 -0.97 -19.02 -2.15
CA ALA A 142 0.03 -18.00 -2.42
C ALA A 142 1.40 -18.40 -1.84
N LEU A 143 1.46 -18.80 -0.56
CA LEU A 143 2.69 -19.28 0.06
C LEU A 143 3.28 -20.49 -0.68
N ASP A 144 2.47 -21.51 -1.00
CA ASP A 144 2.95 -22.74 -1.64
C ASP A 144 3.52 -22.46 -3.02
N MET A 145 2.88 -21.57 -3.80
CA MET A 145 3.38 -21.10 -5.08
C MET A 145 4.75 -20.43 -4.94
N TRP A 146 4.92 -19.53 -3.96
CA TRP A 146 6.19 -18.84 -3.76
C TRP A 146 7.28 -19.75 -3.21
N LYS A 147 6.96 -20.74 -2.37
CA LYS A 147 7.93 -21.75 -1.91
C LYS A 147 8.50 -22.59 -3.06
N THR A 148 7.73 -22.85 -4.10
CA THR A 148 8.18 -23.62 -5.28
C THR A 148 8.94 -22.78 -6.30
N SER A 149 8.85 -21.46 -6.22
CA SER A 149 9.57 -20.52 -7.09
C SER A 149 10.89 -20.12 -6.46
N ALA A 150 12.03 -20.50 -7.05
CA ALA A 150 13.35 -20.22 -6.47
C ALA A 150 13.58 -18.73 -6.20
N GLY A 151 13.14 -17.83 -7.09
CA GLY A 151 13.28 -16.38 -6.92
C GLY A 151 12.44 -15.84 -5.77
N HIS A 152 11.15 -16.18 -5.72
CA HIS A 152 10.25 -15.71 -4.66
C HIS A 152 10.64 -16.31 -3.30
N ASN A 153 11.01 -17.59 -3.28
CA ASN A 153 11.47 -18.25 -2.06
C ASN A 153 12.71 -17.54 -1.50
N ALA A 154 13.69 -17.24 -2.35
CA ALA A 154 14.93 -16.56 -1.93
C ALA A 154 14.65 -15.19 -1.27
N VAL A 155 13.68 -14.42 -1.76
CA VAL A 155 13.24 -13.17 -1.10
C VAL A 155 12.70 -13.46 0.29
N MET A 156 11.76 -14.41 0.41
CA MET A 156 11.09 -14.72 1.69
C MET A 156 12.07 -15.18 2.78
N ILE A 157 13.10 -15.93 2.41
CA ILE A 157 14.03 -16.55 3.37
C ILE A 157 15.45 -15.99 3.32
N ASN A 158 15.62 -14.81 2.75
CA ASN A 158 16.91 -14.10 2.68
C ASN A 158 18.04 -14.96 2.08
N GLU A 159 17.80 -15.64 0.96
CA GLU A 159 18.80 -16.44 0.25
C GLU A 159 19.31 -15.75 -1.02
N GLY A 160 20.39 -16.26 -1.59
CA GLY A 160 20.99 -15.75 -2.83
C GLY A 160 21.41 -14.29 -2.70
N ILE A 161 20.97 -13.45 -3.61
CA ILE A 161 21.26 -12.00 -3.61
C ILE A 161 20.65 -11.26 -2.41
N TRP A 162 19.65 -11.85 -1.74
CA TRP A 162 18.97 -11.30 -0.58
C TRP A 162 19.64 -11.62 0.76
N LYS A 163 20.74 -12.39 0.75
CA LYS A 163 21.45 -12.83 1.97
C LYS A 163 22.01 -11.67 2.78
N SER A 164 22.33 -10.55 2.13
CA SER A 164 22.83 -9.34 2.79
C SER A 164 21.73 -8.45 3.35
N LYS A 165 20.45 -8.73 3.03
CA LYS A 165 19.31 -7.97 3.50
C LYS A 165 18.82 -8.49 4.86
N THR A 166 18.37 -7.57 5.71
CA THR A 166 17.67 -7.90 6.96
C THR A 166 16.28 -7.29 6.86
N TRP A 167 15.27 -8.11 6.57
CA TRP A 167 13.91 -7.61 6.47
C TRP A 167 13.42 -7.14 7.85
N GLN A 168 13.01 -5.87 7.95
CA GLN A 168 12.52 -5.25 9.17
C GLN A 168 11.03 -4.94 9.11
N SER A 169 10.47 -4.84 7.90
CA SER A 169 9.04 -4.61 7.70
C SER A 169 8.51 -5.39 6.51
N VAL A 170 7.22 -5.77 6.58
CA VAL A 170 6.50 -6.48 5.53
C VAL A 170 5.11 -5.88 5.34
N GLY A 171 4.67 -5.75 4.09
CA GLY A 171 3.31 -5.36 3.72
C GLY A 171 2.64 -6.45 2.90
N ILE A 172 1.35 -6.67 3.13
CA ILE A 172 0.60 -7.77 2.52
C ILE A 172 -0.59 -7.21 1.74
N GLY A 173 -0.79 -7.74 0.54
CA GLY A 173 -2.00 -7.52 -0.24
C GLY A 173 -2.49 -8.85 -0.84
N ILE A 174 -3.76 -9.13 -0.70
CA ILE A 174 -4.42 -10.27 -1.35
C ILE A 174 -5.76 -9.82 -1.92
N GLY A 175 -5.99 -10.12 -3.18
CA GLY A 175 -7.20 -9.78 -3.92
C GLY A 175 -7.89 -11.02 -4.48
N LYS A 176 -8.72 -10.81 -5.49
CA LYS A 176 -9.47 -11.91 -6.09
C LYS A 176 -8.58 -12.94 -6.78
N ARG A 177 -7.58 -12.47 -7.54
CA ARG A 177 -6.70 -13.33 -8.36
C ARG A 177 -5.23 -13.14 -8.08
N PHE A 178 -4.86 -12.08 -7.37
CA PHE A 178 -3.48 -11.72 -7.12
C PHE A 178 -3.18 -11.69 -5.62
N ALA A 179 -1.95 -12.00 -5.29
CA ALA A 179 -1.37 -11.77 -3.98
C ALA A 179 0.00 -11.12 -4.16
N VAL A 180 0.34 -10.15 -3.31
CA VAL A 180 1.65 -9.51 -3.28
C VAL A 180 2.15 -9.39 -1.85
N VAL A 181 3.45 -9.49 -1.68
CA VAL A 181 4.13 -9.21 -0.41
C VAL A 181 5.31 -8.29 -0.68
N TRP A 182 5.34 -7.19 0.05
CA TRP A 182 6.40 -6.20 0.00
C TRP A 182 7.31 -6.34 1.21
N PHE A 183 8.61 -6.33 1.00
CA PHE A 183 9.63 -6.42 2.04
C PHE A 183 10.49 -5.16 2.03
N ALA A 184 10.92 -4.71 3.20
CA ALA A 184 11.93 -3.66 3.33
C ALA A 184 12.91 -3.95 4.46
N ASP A 185 14.14 -3.44 4.31
CA ASP A 185 15.21 -3.50 5.32
C ASP A 185 15.19 -2.31 6.29
N ARG A 186 14.06 -1.63 6.38
CA ARG A 186 13.77 -0.53 7.31
C ARG A 186 12.50 -0.84 8.11
N ALA A 187 12.55 -0.56 9.41
CA ALA A 187 11.36 -0.65 10.27
C ALA A 187 10.37 0.48 9.96
N ASP A 188 9.08 0.16 9.98
CA ASP A 188 8.02 1.17 9.97
C ASP A 188 7.81 1.72 11.38
N ASP A 189 7.54 3.00 11.49
CA ASP A 189 7.17 3.71 12.71
C ASP A 189 5.66 3.59 13.02
N VAL A 190 4.88 3.14 12.06
CA VAL A 190 3.44 2.90 12.17
C VAL A 190 3.15 1.41 12.03
N ASN A 191 2.63 0.80 13.08
CA ASN A 191 2.30 -0.62 13.12
C ASN A 191 0.80 -0.80 13.28
N CYS A 192 0.23 -1.70 12.49
CA CYS A 192 -1.12 -2.21 12.71
C CYS A 192 -1.17 -3.03 14.01
N ARG A 193 -2.04 -2.64 14.92
CA ARG A 193 -2.30 -3.34 16.20
C ARG A 193 -3.58 -4.15 16.10
#